data_58bdcfae66cca48d32519ab656ff4ad1
#
_entry.id   58bdcfae66cca48d32519ab656ff4ad1
#
_cell.length_a   1.000
_cell.length_b   1.000
_cell.length_c   1.000
_cell.angle_alpha   90.00
_cell.angle_beta   90.00
_cell.angle_gamma   90.00
#
_symmetry.space_group_name_H-M   'P 1'
#
loop_
_entity.id
_entity.type
_entity.pdbx_description
1 polymer ?
#
loop_
_entity_poly.entity_id
_entity_poly.type
_entity_poly.pdbx_seq_one_letter_code
_entity_poly.pdbx_strand_id
1 'polypeptide(L)'
;MVAALRAGASPIAVPSTLRDAEVDRALRRMPALAGAVWWLTPGSPPPVEEPAPWLLLPASSLIHVSALAGLLAAPAPRGAVLAPPAAGSDPVALVPAPLVVEIWTDLAAGRPVGALLARRLAESGAGAREPTGPYVAVRDASDLPRAEEALRATLGIPVDSGVDRYLHRRCSRWISRLLVRTPVAPNHVSLVSLAIGLTAIWCFWHATAASAWLGVLLYALASIVDHADGELARLTFQESRLGANLDWAFDTIIHVGIVLGIGVSSGEGLMGLVVGLLAAIGVSLSAVFARYLPREIAVGPTVGGLLRHIANRDLFYLVLLSFAALRWLAPSLVFLVAGVVVVGSQAYWVGCLTRILRPRP
;
A
#
# COMPACT_ATOMS: atom_id res chain seq x y z
N MET A 1 9.41 11.05 -11.87
CA MET A 1 9.70 9.76 -12.52
C MET A 1 8.79 8.63 -12.04
N VAL A 2 8.73 8.30 -10.74
CA VAL A 2 7.92 7.18 -10.23
C VAL A 2 6.43 7.28 -10.55
N ALA A 3 5.84 8.48 -10.39
CA ALA A 3 4.43 8.71 -10.75
C ALA A 3 4.16 8.44 -12.25
N ALA A 4 5.10 8.81 -13.13
CA ALA A 4 5.01 8.55 -14.57
C ALA A 4 5.03 7.03 -14.85
N LEU A 5 5.99 6.30 -14.26
CA LEU A 5 6.08 4.85 -14.43
C LEU A 5 4.81 4.14 -13.94
N ARG A 6 4.29 4.54 -12.77
CA ARG A 6 3.03 4.00 -12.22
C ARG A 6 1.81 4.34 -13.06
N ALA A 7 1.87 5.45 -13.78
CA ALA A 7 0.83 5.85 -14.73
C ALA A 7 0.95 5.13 -16.10
N GLY A 8 1.92 4.23 -16.25
CA GLY A 8 2.16 3.46 -17.47
C GLY A 8 3.01 4.17 -18.53
N ALA A 9 3.62 5.31 -18.19
CA ALA A 9 4.52 6.01 -19.10
C ALA A 9 5.87 5.29 -19.21
N SER A 10 6.27 4.95 -20.44
CA SER A 10 7.58 4.35 -20.74
C SER A 10 7.90 4.57 -22.22
N PRO A 11 9.14 4.98 -22.59
CA PRO A 11 10.24 5.36 -21.71
C PRO A 11 10.02 6.69 -20.98
N ILE A 12 10.82 6.94 -19.94
CA ILE A 12 10.83 8.22 -19.20
C ILE A 12 12.08 9.00 -19.62
N ALA A 13 11.89 10.03 -20.43
CA ALA A 13 12.97 10.89 -20.88
C ALA A 13 13.32 11.93 -19.80
N VAL A 14 14.58 11.98 -19.39
CA VAL A 14 15.07 12.91 -18.34
C VAL A 14 16.32 13.64 -18.84
N PRO A 15 16.35 14.98 -18.76
CA PRO A 15 17.57 15.72 -19.10
C PRO A 15 18.77 15.25 -18.28
N SER A 16 19.91 15.04 -18.92
CA SER A 16 21.14 14.61 -18.24
C SER A 16 21.67 15.63 -17.25
N THR A 17 21.27 16.89 -17.36
CA THR A 17 21.56 17.98 -16.42
C THR A 17 20.95 17.73 -15.03
N LEU A 18 19.92 16.89 -14.94
CA LEU A 18 19.30 16.49 -13.66
C LEU A 18 19.91 15.21 -13.05
N ARG A 19 20.96 14.67 -13.70
CA ARG A 19 21.64 13.46 -13.21
C ARG A 19 22.72 13.84 -12.22
N ASP A 20 22.59 13.33 -11.00
CA ASP A 20 23.59 13.48 -9.96
C ASP A 20 23.78 12.16 -9.18
N ALA A 21 24.69 12.15 -8.21
CA ALA A 21 24.99 10.97 -7.41
C ALA A 21 23.81 10.49 -6.55
N GLU A 22 22.91 11.40 -6.16
CA GLU A 22 21.71 11.06 -5.37
C GLU A 22 20.65 10.40 -6.24
N VAL A 23 20.42 10.95 -7.43
CA VAL A 23 19.51 10.35 -8.43
C VAL A 23 20.02 8.98 -8.85
N ASP A 24 21.31 8.82 -9.13
CA ASP A 24 21.89 7.51 -9.47
C ASP A 24 21.77 6.50 -8.31
N ARG A 25 21.92 6.97 -7.06
CA ARG A 25 21.71 6.13 -5.86
C ARG A 25 20.24 5.70 -5.72
N ALA A 26 19.31 6.60 -5.95
CA ALA A 26 17.88 6.31 -5.92
C ALA A 26 17.48 5.31 -7.02
N LEU A 27 17.97 5.49 -8.23
CA LEU A 27 17.70 4.58 -9.36
C LEU A 27 18.26 3.17 -9.12
N ARG A 28 19.44 3.03 -8.52
CA ARG A 28 19.98 1.71 -8.12
C ARG A 28 19.05 0.95 -7.17
N ARG A 29 18.25 1.65 -6.37
CA ARG A 29 17.26 1.03 -5.47
C ARG A 29 15.95 0.66 -6.17
N MET A 30 15.75 1.13 -7.39
CA MET A 30 14.51 0.97 -8.17
C MET A 30 14.80 0.45 -9.58
N PRO A 31 15.15 -0.85 -9.76
CA PRO A 31 15.59 -1.40 -11.04
C PRO A 31 14.58 -1.19 -12.18
N ALA A 32 13.27 -1.31 -11.88
CA ALA A 32 12.21 -1.10 -12.88
C ALA A 32 12.20 0.36 -13.39
N LEU A 33 12.45 1.34 -12.51
CA LEU A 33 12.54 2.74 -12.91
C LEU A 33 13.85 3.01 -13.65
N ALA A 34 14.97 2.44 -13.20
CA ALA A 34 16.26 2.58 -13.86
C ALA A 34 16.22 2.08 -15.32
N GLY A 35 15.53 0.95 -15.56
CA GLY A 35 15.35 0.39 -16.91
C GLY A 35 14.41 1.20 -17.81
N ALA A 36 13.55 2.04 -17.22
CA ALA A 36 12.62 2.90 -17.97
C ALA A 36 13.18 4.31 -18.26
N VAL A 37 14.24 4.73 -17.58
CA VAL A 37 14.83 6.08 -17.73
C VAL A 37 15.74 6.15 -18.95
N TRP A 38 15.45 7.11 -19.81
CA TRP A 38 16.27 7.50 -20.94
C TRP A 38 16.88 8.87 -20.67
N TRP A 39 18.21 8.93 -20.58
CA TRP A 39 18.94 10.18 -20.32
C TRP A 39 19.10 10.97 -21.62
N LEU A 40 18.50 12.17 -21.65
CA LEU A 40 18.62 13.09 -22.76
C LEU A 40 19.90 13.90 -22.64
N THR A 41 20.71 13.89 -23.68
CA THR A 41 21.83 14.82 -23.84
C THR A 41 21.46 15.96 -24.80
N PRO A 42 22.07 17.14 -24.71
CA PRO A 42 21.91 18.18 -25.72
C PRO A 42 22.15 17.61 -27.13
N GLY A 43 21.22 17.85 -28.05
CA GLY A 43 21.28 17.29 -29.40
C GLY A 43 20.67 15.90 -29.60
N SER A 44 20.12 15.26 -28.55
CA SER A 44 19.35 14.03 -28.68
C SER A 44 18.17 14.26 -29.65
N PRO A 45 17.95 13.37 -30.65
CA PRO A 45 16.84 13.52 -31.58
C PRO A 45 15.50 13.30 -30.86
N PRO A 46 14.41 13.97 -31.30
CA PRO A 46 13.08 13.67 -30.75
C PRO A 46 12.66 12.24 -31.14
N PRO A 47 11.91 11.54 -30.32
CA PRO A 47 11.33 10.26 -30.71
C PRO A 47 10.24 10.50 -31.75
N VAL A 48 10.48 10.04 -32.96
CA VAL A 48 9.62 10.34 -34.12
C VAL A 48 8.51 9.30 -34.34
N GLU A 49 8.56 8.16 -33.63
CA GLU A 49 7.83 6.96 -34.05
C GLU A 49 6.44 6.76 -33.45
N GLU A 50 5.99 7.56 -32.50
CA GLU A 50 4.64 7.36 -31.93
C GLU A 50 3.80 8.63 -31.86
N PRO A 51 2.56 8.62 -32.39
CA PRO A 51 1.63 9.75 -32.31
C PRO A 51 1.04 9.90 -30.89
N ALA A 52 1.53 9.13 -29.92
CA ALA A 52 1.03 9.15 -28.56
C ALA A 52 1.36 10.48 -27.85
N PRO A 53 0.45 11.00 -27.02
CA PRO A 53 0.73 12.22 -26.26
C PRO A 53 1.78 11.95 -25.17
N TRP A 54 2.59 12.95 -24.89
CA TRP A 54 3.63 12.92 -23.88
C TRP A 54 3.15 13.48 -22.56
N LEU A 55 3.46 12.80 -21.47
CA LEU A 55 3.23 13.30 -20.12
C LEU A 55 4.46 14.10 -19.66
N LEU A 56 4.33 15.42 -19.57
CA LEU A 56 5.37 16.32 -19.06
C LEU A 56 5.16 16.56 -17.58
N LEU A 57 6.20 16.30 -16.78
CA LEU A 57 6.22 16.46 -15.32
C LEU A 57 7.36 17.40 -14.93
N PRO A 58 7.10 18.50 -14.21
CA PRO A 58 8.15 19.37 -13.71
C PRO A 58 8.99 18.66 -12.63
N ALA A 59 10.30 18.87 -12.66
CA ALA A 59 11.22 18.35 -11.65
C ALA A 59 11.02 19.02 -10.27
N SER A 60 10.46 20.22 -10.27
CA SER A 60 10.17 21.04 -9.08
C SER A 60 8.84 20.70 -8.41
N SER A 61 8.33 19.47 -8.58
CA SER A 61 7.03 19.10 -8.01
C SER A 61 7.01 17.66 -7.53
N LEU A 62 6.36 17.43 -6.39
CA LEU A 62 5.95 16.10 -5.97
C LEU A 62 4.55 15.84 -6.51
N ILE A 63 4.40 14.78 -7.31
CA ILE A 63 3.15 14.39 -7.93
C ILE A 63 2.88 12.93 -7.59
N HIS A 64 1.74 12.65 -6.97
CA HIS A 64 1.31 11.27 -6.75
C HIS A 64 0.54 10.75 -7.98
N VAL A 65 0.61 9.44 -8.25
CA VAL A 65 -0.06 8.84 -9.42
C VAL A 65 -1.57 9.11 -9.44
N SER A 66 -2.22 9.20 -8.29
CA SER A 66 -3.66 9.54 -8.20
C SER A 66 -3.98 10.95 -8.72
N ALA A 67 -3.04 11.90 -8.61
CA ALA A 67 -3.25 13.24 -9.16
C ALA A 67 -3.31 13.23 -10.69
N LEU A 68 -2.65 12.26 -11.34
CA LEU A 68 -2.63 12.11 -12.79
C LEU A 68 -3.88 11.39 -13.32
N ALA A 69 -4.67 10.73 -12.49
CA ALA A 69 -5.80 9.92 -12.92
C ALA A 69 -6.81 10.74 -13.74
N GLY A 70 -7.16 11.95 -13.28
CA GLY A 70 -8.03 12.87 -14.02
C GLY A 70 -7.45 13.35 -15.34
N LEU A 71 -6.11 13.51 -15.43
CA LEU A 71 -5.43 13.92 -16.64
C LEU A 71 -5.44 12.80 -17.70
N LEU A 72 -5.32 11.55 -17.27
CA LEU A 72 -5.19 10.37 -18.12
C LEU A 72 -6.52 9.69 -18.47
N ALA A 73 -7.61 10.01 -17.74
CA ALA A 73 -8.90 9.32 -17.83
C ALA A 73 -9.64 9.53 -19.18
N ALA A 74 -9.33 10.59 -19.94
CA ALA A 74 -10.04 10.88 -21.17
C ALA A 74 -9.08 11.33 -22.28
N PRO A 75 -9.41 11.03 -23.56
CA PRO A 75 -8.63 11.50 -24.70
C PRO A 75 -8.43 13.02 -24.66
N ALA A 76 -7.20 13.47 -24.94
CA ALA A 76 -6.85 14.88 -24.98
C ALA A 76 -6.08 15.19 -26.29
N PRO A 77 -6.75 15.18 -27.46
CA PRO A 77 -6.09 15.35 -28.75
C PRO A 77 -5.44 16.75 -28.90
N ARG A 78 -5.92 17.74 -28.17
CA ARG A 78 -5.35 19.10 -28.11
C ARG A 78 -4.44 19.33 -26.92
N GLY A 79 -4.17 18.26 -26.14
CA GLY A 79 -3.51 18.34 -24.85
C GLY A 79 -4.46 18.60 -23.66
N ALA A 80 -3.94 18.42 -22.47
CA ALA A 80 -4.61 18.76 -21.23
C ALA A 80 -3.59 19.21 -20.19
N VAL A 81 -4.00 20.10 -19.29
CA VAL A 81 -3.16 20.66 -18.21
C VAL A 81 -3.78 20.34 -16.88
N LEU A 82 -2.99 19.88 -15.94
CA LEU A 82 -3.41 19.72 -14.55
C LEU A 82 -3.34 21.09 -13.86
N ALA A 83 -4.40 21.46 -13.16
CA ALA A 83 -4.42 22.71 -12.41
C ALA A 83 -3.23 22.79 -11.44
N PRO A 84 -2.38 23.82 -11.51
CA PRO A 84 -1.16 23.90 -10.73
C PRO A 84 -1.47 24.12 -9.24
N PRO A 85 -0.64 23.59 -8.32
CA PRO A 85 -0.87 23.72 -6.88
C PRO A 85 -0.64 25.14 -6.36
N ALA A 86 0.07 25.98 -7.13
CA ALA A 86 0.34 27.37 -6.81
C ALA A 86 0.61 28.19 -8.08
N ALA A 87 0.34 29.48 -8.02
CA ALA A 87 0.68 30.39 -9.10
C ALA A 87 2.17 30.37 -9.43
N GLY A 88 2.52 30.29 -10.69
CA GLY A 88 3.90 30.26 -11.18
C GLY A 88 4.60 28.88 -11.06
N SER A 89 3.89 27.83 -10.73
CA SER A 89 4.42 26.47 -10.84
C SER A 89 4.42 26.02 -12.29
N ASP A 90 5.44 25.26 -12.71
CA ASP A 90 5.48 24.65 -14.03
C ASP A 90 4.30 23.67 -14.21
N PRO A 91 3.66 23.66 -15.39
CA PRO A 91 2.48 22.83 -15.61
C PRO A 91 2.83 21.34 -15.71
N VAL A 92 1.97 20.52 -15.14
CA VAL A 92 1.86 19.10 -15.48
C VAL A 92 0.91 18.99 -16.66
N ALA A 93 1.36 18.42 -17.75
CA ALA A 93 0.56 18.43 -18.95
C ALA A 93 0.67 17.14 -19.77
N LEU A 94 -0.42 16.80 -20.42
CA LEU A 94 -0.46 15.84 -21.52
C LEU A 94 -0.31 16.62 -22.82
N VAL A 95 0.80 16.40 -23.54
CA VAL A 95 1.25 17.22 -24.66
C VAL A 95 1.19 16.42 -25.95
N PRO A 96 0.52 16.92 -27.00
CA PRO A 96 0.53 16.29 -28.31
C PRO A 96 1.94 16.18 -28.88
N ALA A 97 2.22 15.11 -29.63
CA ALA A 97 3.54 14.86 -30.23
C ALA A 97 4.12 16.03 -31.06
N PRO A 98 3.35 16.73 -31.89
CA PRO A 98 3.89 17.87 -32.64
C PRO A 98 4.46 18.99 -31.77
N LEU A 99 3.80 19.27 -30.63
CA LEU A 99 4.26 20.30 -29.69
C LEU A 99 5.50 19.83 -28.89
N VAL A 100 5.61 18.52 -28.65
CA VAL A 100 6.83 17.95 -28.04
C VAL A 100 8.03 18.16 -28.95
N VAL A 101 7.89 17.93 -30.22
CA VAL A 101 8.97 18.16 -31.23
C VAL A 101 9.42 19.61 -31.19
N GLU A 102 8.48 20.58 -31.12
CA GLU A 102 8.79 22.02 -31.06
C GLU A 102 9.66 22.38 -29.85
N ILE A 103 9.35 21.81 -28.67
CA ILE A 103 10.04 22.13 -27.41
C ILE A 103 11.21 21.17 -27.11
N TRP A 104 11.46 20.18 -27.97
CA TRP A 104 12.40 19.08 -27.69
C TRP A 104 13.84 19.54 -27.43
N THR A 105 14.33 20.49 -28.25
CA THR A 105 15.69 21.00 -28.08
C THR A 105 15.91 21.66 -26.71
N ASP A 106 14.90 22.34 -26.21
CA ASP A 106 14.97 22.99 -24.89
C ASP A 106 14.84 21.96 -23.76
N LEU A 107 13.95 20.96 -23.92
CA LEU A 107 13.84 19.84 -22.99
C LEU A 107 15.14 19.06 -22.90
N ALA A 108 15.75 18.69 -24.03
CA ALA A 108 17.00 17.93 -24.05
C ALA A 108 18.18 18.72 -23.46
N ALA A 109 18.16 20.04 -23.60
CA ALA A 109 19.15 20.93 -23.00
C ALA A 109 18.88 21.24 -21.51
N GLY A 110 17.76 20.73 -20.93
CA GLY A 110 17.36 21.02 -19.56
C GLY A 110 16.91 22.47 -19.36
N ARG A 111 16.55 23.19 -20.42
CA ARG A 111 16.06 24.57 -20.32
C ARG A 111 14.59 24.60 -19.86
N PRO A 112 14.17 25.65 -19.13
CA PRO A 112 12.79 25.77 -18.68
C PRO A 112 11.84 25.98 -19.85
N VAL A 113 10.87 25.08 -20.02
CA VAL A 113 9.86 25.12 -21.09
C VAL A 113 8.46 25.47 -20.57
N GLY A 114 8.28 25.63 -19.27
CA GLY A 114 6.97 25.77 -18.61
C GLY A 114 6.13 26.91 -19.17
N ALA A 115 6.71 28.11 -19.33
CA ALA A 115 5.99 29.27 -19.85
C ALA A 115 5.59 29.14 -21.32
N LEU A 116 6.51 28.59 -22.16
CA LEU A 116 6.23 28.32 -23.57
C LEU A 116 5.12 27.27 -23.71
N LEU A 117 5.25 26.18 -22.95
CA LEU A 117 4.28 25.10 -22.92
C LEU A 117 2.89 25.59 -22.49
N ALA A 118 2.80 26.37 -21.40
CA ALA A 118 1.54 26.92 -20.91
C ALA A 118 0.85 27.77 -21.98
N ARG A 119 1.60 28.65 -22.66
CA ARG A 119 1.09 29.48 -23.73
C ARG A 119 0.58 28.64 -24.91
N ARG A 120 1.37 27.68 -25.40
CA ARG A 120 1.00 26.81 -26.54
C ARG A 120 -0.21 25.94 -26.23
N LEU A 121 -0.31 25.40 -25.04
CA LEU A 121 -1.46 24.62 -24.62
C LEU A 121 -2.73 25.47 -24.51
N ALA A 122 -2.62 26.71 -24.02
CA ALA A 122 -3.73 27.67 -24.01
C ALA A 122 -4.19 28.03 -25.44
N GLU A 123 -3.25 28.32 -26.36
CA GLU A 123 -3.52 28.59 -27.78
C GLU A 123 -4.19 27.39 -28.48
N SER A 124 -3.84 26.15 -28.12
CA SER A 124 -4.44 24.94 -28.70
C SER A 124 -5.83 24.62 -28.13
N GLY A 125 -6.26 25.32 -27.08
CA GLY A 125 -7.51 25.03 -26.36
C GLY A 125 -7.43 23.76 -25.50
N ALA A 126 -6.27 23.48 -24.94
CA ALA A 126 -6.07 22.35 -24.02
C ALA A 126 -7.00 22.49 -22.79
N GLY A 127 -7.63 21.37 -22.40
CA GLY A 127 -8.52 21.35 -21.27
C GLY A 127 -7.78 21.41 -19.93
N ALA A 128 -8.22 22.28 -19.01
CA ALA A 128 -7.75 22.25 -17.62
C ALA A 128 -8.46 21.12 -16.85
N ARG A 129 -7.72 20.43 -15.98
CA ARG A 129 -8.21 19.34 -15.15
C ARG A 129 -7.75 19.50 -13.71
N GLU A 130 -8.64 19.17 -12.78
CA GLU A 130 -8.33 19.23 -11.34
C GLU A 130 -7.54 17.97 -10.93
N PRO A 131 -6.52 18.13 -10.04
CA PRO A 131 -5.81 16.99 -9.50
C PRO A 131 -6.70 16.19 -8.54
N THR A 132 -6.77 14.89 -8.71
CA THR A 132 -7.54 13.98 -7.83
C THR A 132 -6.73 13.43 -6.66
N GLY A 133 -5.49 13.89 -6.50
CA GLY A 133 -4.56 13.47 -5.44
C GLY A 133 -3.45 14.48 -5.20
N PRO A 134 -2.47 14.17 -4.34
CA PRO A 134 -1.40 15.09 -3.99
C PRO A 134 -0.60 15.57 -5.19
N TYR A 135 -0.57 16.89 -5.33
CA TYR A 135 0.27 17.63 -6.24
C TYR A 135 0.81 18.85 -5.49
N VAL A 136 2.10 18.86 -5.19
CA VAL A 136 2.77 19.87 -4.35
C VAL A 136 3.97 20.43 -5.09
N ALA A 137 4.04 21.75 -5.21
CA ALA A 137 5.26 22.40 -5.70
C ALA A 137 6.36 22.30 -4.63
N VAL A 138 7.58 21.95 -5.10
CA VAL A 138 8.78 21.84 -4.25
C VAL A 138 9.83 22.75 -4.89
N ARG A 139 9.90 24.00 -4.42
CA ARG A 139 10.81 25.02 -4.95
C ARG A 139 12.15 25.00 -4.28
N ASP A 140 12.12 24.69 -2.99
CA ASP A 140 13.32 24.60 -2.14
C ASP A 140 13.14 23.58 -1.01
N ALA A 141 14.16 23.47 -0.15
CA ALA A 141 14.17 22.52 0.95
C ALA A 141 13.08 22.79 2.01
N SER A 142 12.54 24.01 2.10
CA SER A 142 11.48 24.35 3.07
C SER A 142 10.12 23.74 2.69
N ASP A 143 9.90 23.43 1.41
CA ASP A 143 8.70 22.77 0.91
C ASP A 143 8.68 21.26 1.16
N LEU A 144 9.86 20.65 1.42
CA LEU A 144 9.98 19.20 1.60
C LEU A 144 9.09 18.62 2.72
N PRO A 145 8.98 19.23 3.92
CA PRO A 145 8.10 18.70 4.96
C PRO A 145 6.64 18.64 4.54
N ARG A 146 6.15 19.65 3.79
CA ARG A 146 4.80 19.69 3.25
C ARG A 146 4.59 18.62 2.17
N ALA A 147 5.55 18.44 1.30
CA ALA A 147 5.52 17.42 0.26
C ALA A 147 5.54 15.99 0.86
N GLU A 148 6.39 15.76 1.87
CA GLU A 148 6.42 14.50 2.60
C GLU A 148 5.10 14.21 3.32
N GLU A 149 4.49 15.20 3.97
CA GLU A 149 3.21 15.01 4.65
C GLU A 149 2.09 14.69 3.66
N ALA A 150 2.04 15.38 2.51
CA ALA A 150 1.10 15.09 1.44
C ALA A 150 1.26 13.63 0.91
N LEU A 151 2.51 13.16 0.74
CA LEU A 151 2.77 11.77 0.36
C LEU A 151 2.35 10.79 1.45
N ARG A 152 2.64 11.09 2.71
CA ARG A 152 2.24 10.27 3.86
C ARG A 152 0.72 10.17 4.03
N ALA A 153 -0.02 11.22 3.69
CA ALA A 153 -1.48 11.19 3.71
C ALA A 153 -2.06 10.15 2.74
N THR A 154 -1.32 9.76 1.70
CA THR A 154 -1.75 8.71 0.74
C THR A 154 -1.51 7.30 1.24
N LEU A 155 -0.76 7.10 2.34
CA LEU A 155 -0.41 5.76 2.84
C LEU A 155 -1.56 5.06 3.58
N GLY A 156 -2.61 5.79 3.95
CA GLY A 156 -3.81 5.21 4.58
C GLY A 156 -4.61 4.35 3.61
N ILE A 157 -5.08 3.20 4.08
CA ILE A 157 -5.98 2.35 3.31
C ILE A 157 -7.41 2.59 3.81
N PRO A 158 -8.42 2.78 2.93
CA PRO A 158 -9.81 3.03 3.34
C PRO A 158 -10.42 1.92 4.22
N VAL A 159 -9.79 0.75 4.26
CA VAL A 159 -10.25 -0.47 4.94
C VAL A 159 -9.56 -0.68 6.30
N ASP A 160 -8.71 0.26 6.74
CA ASP A 160 -8.02 0.14 8.04
C ASP A 160 -9.05 0.04 9.18
N SER A 161 -8.82 -0.92 10.08
CA SER A 161 -9.61 -1.09 11.30
C SER A 161 -9.43 0.09 12.27
N GLY A 162 -10.24 0.14 13.34
CA GLY A 162 -10.09 1.16 14.37
C GLY A 162 -8.71 1.11 15.02
N VAL A 163 -8.26 -0.09 15.42
CA VAL A 163 -6.93 -0.30 16.02
C VAL A 163 -5.82 0.05 15.03
N ASP A 164 -5.97 -0.33 13.75
CA ASP A 164 -4.99 0.04 12.72
C ASP A 164 -4.86 1.56 12.60
N ARG A 165 -5.98 2.27 12.51
CA ARG A 165 -6.01 3.72 12.30
C ARG A 165 -5.44 4.51 13.46
N TYR A 166 -5.82 4.15 14.70
CA TYR A 166 -5.49 4.95 15.88
C TYR A 166 -4.18 4.53 16.55
N LEU A 167 -3.80 3.25 16.47
CA LEU A 167 -2.60 2.72 17.13
C LEU A 167 -1.51 2.34 16.12
N HIS A 168 -1.77 1.36 15.25
CA HIS A 168 -0.72 0.77 14.41
C HIS A 168 -0.13 1.79 13.45
N ARG A 169 -0.97 2.57 12.75
CA ARG A 169 -0.51 3.58 11.79
C ARG A 169 0.26 4.73 12.42
N ARG A 170 -0.01 5.05 13.69
CA ARG A 170 0.79 6.07 14.39
C ARG A 170 2.20 5.57 14.68
N CYS A 171 2.29 4.33 15.19
CA CYS A 171 3.56 3.72 15.52
C CYS A 171 4.36 3.34 14.28
N SER A 172 3.73 2.72 13.26
CA SER A 172 4.40 2.32 12.03
C SER A 172 4.97 3.51 11.25
N ARG A 173 4.27 4.64 11.19
CA ARG A 173 4.78 5.88 10.57
C ARG A 173 6.05 6.40 11.25
N TRP A 174 6.16 6.26 12.56
CA TRP A 174 7.39 6.65 13.26
C TRP A 174 8.54 5.70 12.90
N ILE A 175 8.30 4.39 12.86
CA ILE A 175 9.28 3.38 12.43
C ILE A 175 9.69 3.63 10.97
N SER A 176 8.74 3.82 10.08
CA SER A 176 8.98 4.07 8.65
C SER A 176 9.81 5.34 8.41
N ARG A 177 9.60 6.40 9.21
CA ARG A 177 10.43 7.63 9.17
C ARG A 177 11.90 7.36 9.47
N LEU A 178 12.17 6.50 10.43
CA LEU A 178 13.55 6.14 10.78
C LEU A 178 14.16 5.25 9.69
N LEU A 179 13.42 4.25 9.23
CA LEU A 179 13.92 3.25 8.29
C LEU A 179 14.12 3.79 6.87
N VAL A 180 13.33 4.76 6.41
CA VAL A 180 13.47 5.31 5.05
C VAL A 180 14.86 5.91 4.77
N ARG A 181 15.56 6.34 5.81
CA ARG A 181 16.92 6.90 5.73
C ARG A 181 18.02 5.84 5.81
N THR A 182 17.66 4.59 6.05
CA THR A 182 18.59 3.46 6.20
C THR A 182 18.62 2.60 4.92
N PRO A 183 19.62 1.73 4.73
CA PRO A 183 19.64 0.78 3.62
C PRO A 183 18.75 -0.44 3.82
N VAL A 184 17.92 -0.48 4.88
CA VAL A 184 17.05 -1.61 5.21
C VAL A 184 15.97 -1.77 4.13
N ALA A 185 15.89 -2.97 3.55
CA ALA A 185 14.85 -3.29 2.58
C ALA A 185 13.53 -3.66 3.28
N PRO A 186 12.36 -3.39 2.66
CA PRO A 186 11.04 -3.74 3.22
C PRO A 186 10.95 -5.20 3.67
N ASN A 187 11.44 -6.14 2.86
CA ASN A 187 11.40 -7.57 3.18
C ASN A 187 12.16 -7.94 4.47
N HIS A 188 13.20 -7.19 4.85
CA HIS A 188 13.87 -7.42 6.15
C HIS A 188 12.94 -7.04 7.31
N VAL A 189 12.14 -6.00 7.14
CA VAL A 189 11.16 -5.58 8.15
C VAL A 189 10.04 -6.62 8.27
N SER A 190 9.56 -7.16 7.15
CA SER A 190 8.58 -8.27 7.13
C SER A 190 9.11 -9.51 7.86
N LEU A 191 10.40 -9.86 7.69
CA LEU A 191 11.01 -10.98 8.43
C LEU A 191 11.07 -10.72 9.93
N VAL A 192 11.34 -9.50 10.34
CA VAL A 192 11.31 -9.12 11.77
C VAL A 192 9.90 -9.22 12.32
N SER A 193 8.89 -8.74 11.58
CA SER A 193 7.48 -8.90 11.94
C SER A 193 7.12 -10.37 12.12
N LEU A 194 7.49 -11.23 11.17
CA LEU A 194 7.28 -12.68 11.27
C LEU A 194 7.93 -13.27 12.51
N ALA A 195 9.18 -12.94 12.82
CA ALA A 195 9.88 -13.46 13.99
C ALA A 195 9.18 -13.09 15.30
N ILE A 196 8.71 -11.84 15.41
CA ILE A 196 7.90 -11.38 16.54
C ILE A 196 6.57 -12.14 16.59
N GLY A 197 5.90 -12.31 15.45
CA GLY A 197 4.65 -13.06 15.33
C GLY A 197 4.79 -14.53 15.71
N LEU A 198 5.87 -15.21 15.33
CA LEU A 198 6.17 -16.59 15.74
C LEU A 198 6.36 -16.68 17.27
N THR A 199 6.98 -15.68 17.87
CA THR A 199 7.11 -15.61 19.33
C THR A 199 5.75 -15.40 19.99
N ALA A 200 4.85 -14.59 19.39
CA ALA A 200 3.47 -14.47 19.87
C ALA A 200 2.72 -15.80 19.79
N ILE A 201 2.86 -16.56 18.69
CA ILE A 201 2.28 -17.89 18.54
C ILE A 201 2.73 -18.79 19.70
N TRP A 202 4.03 -18.84 19.98
CA TRP A 202 4.59 -19.62 21.07
C TRP A 202 3.97 -19.26 22.43
N CYS A 203 3.74 -17.96 22.69
CA CYS A 203 3.07 -17.48 23.91
C CYS A 203 1.64 -18.01 24.05
N PHE A 204 0.86 -18.06 22.96
CA PHE A 204 -0.50 -18.60 22.97
C PHE A 204 -0.53 -20.13 23.09
N TRP A 205 0.49 -20.82 22.65
CA TRP A 205 0.62 -22.28 22.85
C TRP A 205 0.93 -22.65 24.30
N HIS A 206 1.79 -21.87 24.97
CA HIS A 206 2.08 -22.07 26.39
C HIS A 206 0.93 -21.67 27.30
N ALA A 207 0.17 -20.67 26.90
CA ALA A 207 -1.09 -20.21 27.46
C ALA A 207 -1.14 -20.12 29.00
N THR A 208 -0.05 -19.76 29.68
CA THR A 208 -0.14 -19.24 31.04
C THR A 208 -0.78 -17.85 31.00
N ALA A 209 -1.34 -17.35 32.12
CA ALA A 209 -1.90 -16.01 32.13
C ALA A 209 -0.88 -14.94 31.67
N ALA A 210 0.36 -15.01 32.14
CA ALA A 210 1.42 -14.09 31.78
C ALA A 210 1.82 -14.21 30.29
N SER A 211 1.98 -15.45 29.78
CA SER A 211 2.32 -15.65 28.36
C SER A 211 1.20 -15.22 27.41
N ALA A 212 -0.07 -15.40 27.79
CA ALA A 212 -1.19 -14.94 26.98
C ALA A 212 -1.18 -13.41 26.80
N TRP A 213 -0.96 -12.63 27.87
CA TRP A 213 -0.82 -11.18 27.80
C TRP A 213 0.42 -10.75 27.01
N LEU A 214 1.56 -11.44 27.20
CA LEU A 214 2.75 -11.20 26.38
C LEU A 214 2.47 -11.49 24.92
N GLY A 215 1.73 -12.55 24.58
CA GLY A 215 1.31 -12.89 23.24
C GLY A 215 0.50 -11.78 22.59
N VAL A 216 -0.45 -11.16 23.31
CA VAL A 216 -1.22 -9.99 22.82
C VAL A 216 -0.30 -8.81 22.48
N LEU A 217 0.65 -8.50 23.37
CA LEU A 217 1.60 -7.40 23.14
C LEU A 217 2.52 -7.67 21.96
N LEU A 218 3.02 -8.90 21.83
CA LEU A 218 3.88 -9.30 20.70
C LEU A 218 3.11 -9.30 19.39
N TYR A 219 1.85 -9.74 19.37
CA TYR A 219 0.99 -9.65 18.18
C TYR A 219 0.78 -8.19 17.77
N ALA A 220 0.52 -7.28 18.74
CA ALA A 220 0.40 -5.86 18.45
C ALA A 220 1.70 -5.28 17.86
N LEU A 221 2.85 -5.64 18.42
CA LEU A 221 4.15 -5.22 17.92
C LEU A 221 4.42 -5.77 16.52
N ALA A 222 4.15 -7.06 16.27
CA ALA A 222 4.27 -7.67 14.94
C ALA A 222 3.42 -6.90 13.92
N SER A 223 2.15 -6.63 14.24
CA SER A 223 1.25 -5.87 13.35
C SER A 223 1.73 -4.44 13.08
N ILE A 224 2.33 -3.75 14.06
CA ILE A 224 2.92 -2.41 13.87
C ILE A 224 4.12 -2.48 12.92
N VAL A 225 5.00 -3.46 13.10
CA VAL A 225 6.19 -3.65 12.26
C VAL A 225 5.79 -4.05 10.84
N ASP A 226 4.79 -4.90 10.69
CA ASP A 226 4.17 -5.29 9.43
C ASP A 226 3.64 -4.07 8.65
N HIS A 227 2.89 -3.18 9.30
CA HIS A 227 2.46 -1.93 8.65
C HIS A 227 3.63 -1.05 8.21
N ALA A 228 4.75 -1.08 8.95
CA ALA A 228 5.92 -0.27 8.62
C ALA A 228 6.64 -0.78 7.37
N ASP A 229 6.67 -2.08 7.07
CA ASP A 229 7.29 -2.62 5.86
C ASP A 229 6.53 -2.19 4.60
N GLY A 230 5.20 -2.28 4.61
CA GLY A 230 4.36 -1.80 3.51
C GLY A 230 4.45 -0.28 3.31
N GLU A 231 4.56 0.51 4.39
CA GLU A 231 4.81 1.95 4.29
C GLU A 231 6.21 2.22 3.71
N LEU A 232 7.24 1.52 4.19
CA LEU A 232 8.60 1.64 3.69
C LEU A 232 8.67 1.27 2.21
N ALA A 233 8.03 0.17 1.80
CA ALA A 233 7.98 -0.23 0.40
C ALA A 233 7.37 0.86 -0.50
N ARG A 234 6.27 1.49 -0.05
CA ARG A 234 5.62 2.59 -0.78
C ARG A 234 6.47 3.85 -0.82
N LEU A 235 7.10 4.22 0.31
CA LEU A 235 7.94 5.42 0.40
C LEU A 235 9.25 5.28 -0.39
N THR A 236 9.81 4.07 -0.45
CA THR A 236 11.06 3.79 -1.19
C THR A 236 10.81 3.23 -2.60
N PHE A 237 9.54 3.12 -3.02
CA PHE A 237 9.13 2.59 -4.32
C PHE A 237 9.66 1.18 -4.62
N GLN A 238 9.79 0.36 -3.58
CA GLN A 238 10.22 -1.03 -3.64
C GLN A 238 9.05 -2.01 -3.54
N GLU A 239 7.84 -1.59 -3.88
CA GLU A 239 6.68 -2.46 -3.93
C GLU A 239 6.89 -3.57 -4.96
N SER A 240 6.61 -4.80 -4.55
CA SER A 240 6.76 -5.97 -5.42
C SER A 240 5.65 -6.98 -5.18
N ARG A 241 5.35 -7.79 -6.21
CA ARG A 241 4.41 -8.90 -6.07
C ARG A 241 4.88 -9.93 -5.05
N LEU A 242 6.20 -10.14 -4.98
CA LEU A 242 6.79 -11.03 -3.99
C LEU A 242 6.57 -10.49 -2.57
N GLY A 243 6.85 -9.20 -2.32
CA GLY A 243 6.61 -8.56 -1.03
C GLY A 243 5.15 -8.68 -0.59
N ALA A 244 4.20 -8.37 -1.48
CA ALA A 244 2.77 -8.50 -1.19
C ALA A 244 2.31 -9.95 -0.94
N ASN A 245 3.00 -10.95 -1.51
CA ASN A 245 2.73 -12.36 -1.24
C ASN A 245 3.32 -12.80 0.11
N LEU A 246 4.51 -12.32 0.45
CA LEU A 246 5.15 -12.60 1.73
C LEU A 246 4.36 -12.00 2.89
N ASP A 247 3.96 -10.73 2.78
CA ASP A 247 3.09 -10.01 3.73
C ASP A 247 1.82 -10.83 4.03
N TRP A 248 1.06 -11.19 2.99
CA TRP A 248 -0.12 -12.03 3.15
C TRP A 248 0.16 -13.40 3.77
N ALA A 249 1.25 -14.06 3.36
CA ALA A 249 1.61 -15.37 3.86
C ALA A 249 2.00 -15.30 5.35
N PHE A 250 2.79 -14.30 5.75
CA PHE A 250 3.24 -14.11 7.12
C PHE A 250 2.07 -13.76 8.05
N ASP A 251 1.20 -12.85 7.63
CA ASP A 251 -0.05 -12.55 8.33
C ASP A 251 -0.91 -13.81 8.53
N THR A 252 -1.07 -14.60 7.48
CA THR A 252 -1.84 -15.85 7.54
C THR A 252 -1.20 -16.86 8.50
N ILE A 253 0.12 -17.06 8.43
CA ILE A 253 0.86 -17.97 9.33
C ILE A 253 0.67 -17.55 10.79
N ILE A 254 0.79 -16.25 11.09
CA ILE A 254 0.65 -15.72 12.44
C ILE A 254 -0.78 -15.96 12.95
N HIS A 255 -1.80 -15.59 12.19
CA HIS A 255 -3.20 -15.77 12.58
C HIS A 255 -3.55 -17.24 12.79
N VAL A 256 -3.18 -18.11 11.84
CA VAL A 256 -3.42 -19.57 11.93
C VAL A 256 -2.70 -20.18 13.12
N GLY A 257 -1.43 -19.82 13.33
CA GLY A 257 -0.65 -20.33 14.45
C GLY A 257 -1.21 -19.91 15.82
N ILE A 258 -1.68 -18.67 15.93
CA ILE A 258 -2.30 -18.15 17.16
C ILE A 258 -3.62 -18.89 17.47
N VAL A 259 -4.55 -19.00 16.48
CA VAL A 259 -5.85 -19.64 16.73
C VAL A 259 -5.71 -21.13 16.98
N LEU A 260 -4.75 -21.78 16.34
CA LEU A 260 -4.40 -23.16 16.63
C LEU A 260 -3.91 -23.30 18.10
N GLY A 261 -3.00 -22.41 18.54
CA GLY A 261 -2.51 -22.37 19.91
C GLY A 261 -3.62 -22.11 20.93
N ILE A 262 -4.53 -21.17 20.64
CA ILE A 262 -5.71 -20.90 21.46
C ILE A 262 -6.57 -22.17 21.60
N GLY A 263 -6.84 -22.86 20.49
CA GLY A 263 -7.65 -24.08 20.50
C GLY A 263 -6.98 -25.19 21.32
N VAL A 264 -5.71 -25.49 21.04
CA VAL A 264 -4.94 -26.54 21.73
C VAL A 264 -4.85 -26.26 23.23
N SER A 265 -4.63 -25.00 23.62
CA SER A 265 -4.49 -24.61 25.04
C SER A 265 -5.81 -24.43 25.79
N SER A 266 -6.95 -24.40 25.09
CA SER A 266 -8.28 -24.19 25.66
C SER A 266 -9.00 -25.49 26.02
N GLY A 267 -8.64 -26.61 25.38
CA GLY A 267 -9.25 -27.91 25.59
C GLY A 267 -8.28 -28.91 26.18
N GLU A 268 -8.83 -30.04 26.68
CA GLU A 268 -8.00 -31.14 27.11
C GLU A 268 -7.76 -32.14 25.96
N GLY A 269 -6.50 -32.51 25.78
CA GLY A 269 -6.08 -33.54 24.83
C GLY A 269 -6.60 -33.36 23.40
N LEU A 270 -7.27 -34.39 22.90
CA LEU A 270 -7.76 -34.43 21.50
C LEU A 270 -8.78 -33.34 21.20
N MET A 271 -9.63 -32.97 22.16
CA MET A 271 -10.65 -31.95 21.95
C MET A 271 -10.04 -30.59 21.64
N GLY A 272 -9.03 -30.15 22.40
CA GLY A 272 -8.30 -28.92 22.13
C GLY A 272 -7.65 -28.91 20.75
N LEU A 273 -7.04 -30.01 20.34
CA LEU A 273 -6.45 -30.16 19.01
C LEU A 273 -7.50 -30.05 17.89
N VAL A 274 -8.64 -30.73 18.03
CA VAL A 274 -9.73 -30.68 17.03
C VAL A 274 -10.27 -29.26 16.89
N VAL A 275 -10.55 -28.56 17.98
CA VAL A 275 -11.04 -27.18 17.98
C VAL A 275 -9.98 -26.24 17.35
N GLY A 276 -8.71 -26.40 17.71
CA GLY A 276 -7.61 -25.64 17.12
C GLY A 276 -7.47 -25.85 15.61
N LEU A 277 -7.56 -27.10 15.14
CA LEU A 277 -7.51 -27.42 13.71
C LEU A 277 -8.72 -26.85 12.95
N LEU A 278 -9.92 -26.94 13.51
CA LEU A 278 -11.11 -26.33 12.90
C LEU A 278 -10.97 -24.81 12.78
N ALA A 279 -10.47 -24.15 13.84
CA ALA A 279 -10.19 -22.71 13.80
C ALA A 279 -9.12 -22.38 12.73
N ALA A 280 -8.02 -23.12 12.68
CA ALA A 280 -6.94 -22.95 11.72
C ALA A 280 -7.41 -23.11 10.28
N ILE A 281 -8.20 -24.14 9.98
CA ILE A 281 -8.81 -24.37 8.66
C ILE A 281 -9.74 -23.19 8.31
N GLY A 282 -10.62 -22.79 9.24
CA GLY A 282 -11.57 -21.69 9.02
C GLY A 282 -10.86 -20.37 8.72
N VAL A 283 -9.80 -20.04 9.48
CA VAL A 283 -9.01 -18.80 9.26
C VAL A 283 -8.23 -18.88 7.95
N SER A 284 -7.63 -20.03 7.61
CA SER A 284 -6.91 -20.23 6.35
C SER A 284 -7.83 -20.03 5.13
N LEU A 285 -9.00 -20.68 5.15
CA LEU A 285 -9.98 -20.51 4.08
C LEU A 285 -10.50 -19.08 4.00
N SER A 286 -10.75 -18.44 5.14
CA SER A 286 -11.16 -17.03 5.20
C SER A 286 -10.11 -16.10 4.57
N ALA A 287 -8.81 -16.33 4.84
CA ALA A 287 -7.71 -15.55 4.26
C ALA A 287 -7.63 -15.73 2.73
N VAL A 288 -7.80 -16.98 2.24
CA VAL A 288 -7.82 -17.28 0.81
C VAL A 288 -9.01 -16.59 0.13
N PHE A 289 -10.21 -16.72 0.71
CA PHE A 289 -11.40 -16.08 0.16
C PHE A 289 -11.28 -14.55 0.17
N ALA A 290 -10.77 -13.95 1.24
CA ALA A 290 -10.56 -12.50 1.33
C ALA A 290 -9.59 -11.99 0.26
N ARG A 291 -8.57 -12.79 -0.12
CA ARG A 291 -7.58 -12.42 -1.12
C ARG A 291 -8.08 -12.52 -2.55
N TYR A 292 -8.80 -13.58 -2.88
CA TYR A 292 -9.13 -13.94 -4.27
C TYR A 292 -10.56 -13.60 -4.68
N LEU A 293 -11.44 -13.26 -3.73
CA LEU A 293 -12.79 -12.83 -4.06
C LEU A 293 -12.82 -11.41 -4.61
N PRO A 294 -13.56 -11.16 -5.72
CA PRO A 294 -13.87 -9.81 -6.15
C PRO A 294 -14.53 -9.01 -5.02
N ARG A 295 -14.06 -7.79 -4.79
CA ARG A 295 -14.59 -6.92 -3.73
C ARG A 295 -16.10 -6.70 -3.79
N GLU A 296 -16.69 -6.77 -4.97
CA GLU A 296 -18.13 -6.66 -5.23
C GLU A 296 -18.93 -7.82 -4.59
N ILE A 297 -18.36 -9.02 -4.53
CA ILE A 297 -18.97 -10.19 -3.92
C ILE A 297 -18.86 -10.12 -2.39
N ALA A 298 -17.76 -9.60 -1.89
CA ALA A 298 -17.52 -9.44 -0.45
C ALA A 298 -18.39 -8.33 0.21
N VAL A 299 -19.01 -7.43 -0.57
CA VAL A 299 -19.61 -6.16 -0.12
C VAL A 299 -21.13 -6.06 -0.32
N GLY A 300 -21.89 -7.14 -0.35
CA GLY A 300 -23.36 -7.04 -0.36
C GLY A 300 -23.93 -6.34 0.90
N PRO A 301 -25.04 -5.55 0.78
CA PRO A 301 -25.42 -4.53 1.76
C PRO A 301 -25.80 -5.03 3.16
N THR A 302 -26.26 -6.25 3.34
CA THR A 302 -26.73 -6.73 4.65
C THR A 302 -25.81 -7.74 5.32
N VAL A 303 -25.41 -8.80 4.64
CA VAL A 303 -24.50 -9.83 5.20
C VAL A 303 -23.04 -9.43 5.04
N GLY A 304 -22.71 -8.62 4.02
CA GLY A 304 -21.34 -8.11 3.80
C GLY A 304 -20.84 -7.16 4.89
N GLY A 305 -21.75 -6.39 5.48
CA GLY A 305 -21.42 -5.56 6.65
C GLY A 305 -20.99 -6.42 7.83
N LEU A 306 -21.77 -7.44 8.17
CA LEU A 306 -21.45 -8.35 9.29
C LEU A 306 -20.19 -9.16 9.02
N LEU A 307 -20.02 -9.74 7.82
CA LEU A 307 -18.83 -10.50 7.46
C LEU A 307 -17.56 -9.64 7.48
N ARG A 308 -17.66 -8.37 7.08
CA ARG A 308 -16.54 -7.42 7.17
C ARG A 308 -16.13 -7.17 8.62
N HIS A 309 -17.08 -7.09 9.55
CA HIS A 309 -16.79 -6.93 10.97
C HIS A 309 -16.19 -8.22 11.57
N ILE A 310 -16.62 -9.40 11.11
CA ILE A 310 -16.07 -10.69 11.57
C ILE A 310 -14.62 -10.88 11.10
N ALA A 311 -14.29 -10.42 9.88
CA ALA A 311 -12.93 -10.51 9.33
C ALA A 311 -12.03 -9.30 9.68
N ASN A 312 -12.48 -8.43 10.58
CA ASN A 312 -11.75 -7.22 10.96
C ASN A 312 -10.71 -7.52 12.03
N ARG A 313 -9.56 -6.87 11.94
CA ARG A 313 -8.47 -6.94 12.92
C ARG A 313 -8.93 -6.52 14.33
N ASP A 314 -9.89 -5.59 14.46
CA ASP A 314 -10.45 -5.19 15.74
C ASP A 314 -11.13 -6.38 16.47
N LEU A 315 -11.89 -7.22 15.76
CA LEU A 315 -12.49 -8.40 16.34
C LEU A 315 -11.42 -9.42 16.74
N PHE A 316 -10.36 -9.56 15.96
CA PHE A 316 -9.27 -10.45 16.32
C PHE A 316 -8.58 -10.00 17.62
N TYR A 317 -8.36 -8.70 17.81
CA TYR A 317 -7.88 -8.18 19.10
C TYR A 317 -8.84 -8.48 20.24
N LEU A 318 -10.14 -8.34 20.01
CA LEU A 318 -11.14 -8.69 21.03
C LEU A 318 -11.03 -10.16 21.45
N VAL A 319 -10.84 -11.06 20.46
CA VAL A 319 -10.61 -12.50 20.72
C VAL A 319 -9.36 -12.71 21.57
N LEU A 320 -8.21 -12.10 21.20
CA LEU A 320 -6.95 -12.24 21.93
C LEU A 320 -7.04 -11.69 23.35
N LEU A 321 -7.63 -10.51 23.53
CA LEU A 321 -7.83 -9.89 24.85
C LEU A 321 -8.78 -10.72 25.70
N SER A 322 -9.88 -11.24 25.12
CA SER A 322 -10.81 -12.11 25.84
C SER A 322 -10.13 -13.41 26.28
N PHE A 323 -9.31 -14.01 25.41
CA PHE A 323 -8.53 -15.19 25.75
C PHE A 323 -7.58 -14.91 26.91
N ALA A 324 -6.77 -13.83 26.85
CA ALA A 324 -5.82 -13.48 27.89
C ALA A 324 -6.52 -13.14 29.23
N ALA A 325 -7.64 -12.42 29.17
CA ALA A 325 -8.42 -12.07 30.34
C ALA A 325 -9.05 -13.32 30.99
N LEU A 326 -9.70 -14.19 30.22
CA LEU A 326 -10.30 -15.42 30.75
C LEU A 326 -9.24 -16.39 31.27
N ARG A 327 -8.08 -16.45 30.61
CA ARG A 327 -6.97 -17.29 31.10
C ARG A 327 -6.51 -16.88 32.49
N TRP A 328 -6.66 -15.62 32.87
CA TRP A 328 -6.37 -15.11 34.21
C TRP A 328 -7.54 -15.29 35.16
N LEU A 329 -8.76 -14.85 34.73
CA LEU A 329 -9.90 -14.71 35.65
C LEU A 329 -10.76 -15.98 35.78
N ALA A 330 -10.91 -16.72 34.67
CA ALA A 330 -11.80 -17.87 34.57
C ALA A 330 -11.27 -18.91 33.57
N PRO A 331 -10.18 -19.63 33.89
CA PRO A 331 -9.53 -20.55 32.92
C PRO A 331 -10.46 -21.62 32.34
N SER A 332 -11.49 -22.05 33.10
CA SER A 332 -12.49 -23.02 32.65
C SER A 332 -13.38 -22.51 31.50
N LEU A 333 -13.46 -21.19 31.27
CA LEU A 333 -14.29 -20.59 30.25
C LEU A 333 -13.51 -20.26 28.94
N VAL A 334 -12.21 -20.51 28.90
CA VAL A 334 -11.35 -20.18 27.77
C VAL A 334 -11.77 -20.90 26.48
N PHE A 335 -12.34 -22.11 26.62
CA PHE A 335 -12.84 -22.89 25.47
C PHE A 335 -13.96 -22.14 24.68
N LEU A 336 -14.70 -21.25 25.34
CA LEU A 336 -15.72 -20.42 24.66
C LEU A 336 -15.11 -19.50 23.63
N VAL A 337 -13.93 -18.96 23.91
CA VAL A 337 -13.19 -18.11 22.96
C VAL A 337 -12.79 -18.90 21.72
N ALA A 338 -12.26 -20.10 21.91
CA ALA A 338 -11.93 -21.01 20.83
C ALA A 338 -13.17 -21.37 19.99
N GLY A 339 -14.31 -21.63 20.63
CA GLY A 339 -15.61 -21.88 19.98
C GLY A 339 -16.07 -20.69 19.12
N VAL A 340 -15.94 -19.46 19.64
CA VAL A 340 -16.27 -18.24 18.89
C VAL A 340 -15.39 -18.10 17.65
N VAL A 341 -14.08 -18.38 17.76
CA VAL A 341 -13.16 -18.35 16.61
C VAL A 341 -13.55 -19.37 15.56
N VAL A 342 -13.86 -20.61 15.97
CA VAL A 342 -14.34 -21.67 15.04
C VAL A 342 -15.60 -21.21 14.33
N VAL A 343 -16.64 -20.84 15.06
CA VAL A 343 -17.93 -20.44 14.47
C VAL A 343 -17.76 -19.23 13.54
N GLY A 344 -17.05 -18.19 13.99
CA GLY A 344 -16.84 -16.97 13.22
C GLY A 344 -16.06 -17.21 11.92
N SER A 345 -14.98 -17.98 11.99
CA SER A 345 -14.15 -18.27 10.80
C SER A 345 -14.87 -19.18 9.81
N GLN A 346 -15.61 -20.20 10.27
CA GLN A 346 -16.42 -21.04 9.39
C GLN A 346 -17.57 -20.25 8.75
N ALA A 347 -18.27 -19.40 9.51
CA ALA A 347 -19.35 -18.57 9.00
C ALA A 347 -18.87 -17.61 7.90
N TYR A 348 -17.66 -17.08 8.03
CA TYR A 348 -17.09 -16.14 7.04
C TYR A 348 -16.89 -16.80 5.67
N TRP A 349 -16.08 -17.87 5.58
CA TRP A 349 -15.79 -18.47 4.27
C TRP A 349 -17.00 -19.19 3.67
N VAL A 350 -17.88 -19.80 4.48
CA VAL A 350 -19.15 -20.38 4.00
C VAL A 350 -20.06 -19.28 3.44
N GLY A 351 -20.15 -18.13 4.13
CA GLY A 351 -20.89 -16.98 3.65
C GLY A 351 -20.31 -16.43 2.33
N CYS A 352 -19.01 -16.45 2.13
CA CYS A 352 -18.35 -16.11 0.86
C CYS A 352 -18.70 -17.14 -0.23
N LEU A 353 -18.59 -18.43 0.06
CA LEU A 353 -18.87 -19.51 -0.87
C LEU A 353 -20.33 -19.49 -1.35
N THR A 354 -21.30 -19.33 -0.45
CA THR A 354 -22.72 -19.26 -0.80
C THR A 354 -23.04 -18.09 -1.74
N ARG A 355 -22.30 -17.00 -1.69
CA ARG A 355 -22.46 -15.87 -2.61
C ARG A 355 -21.90 -16.15 -3.99
N ILE A 356 -20.77 -16.88 -4.08
CA ILE A 356 -20.20 -17.31 -5.36
C ILE A 356 -21.20 -18.23 -6.09
N LEU A 357 -21.83 -19.11 -5.33
CA LEU A 357 -22.73 -20.14 -5.89
C LEU A 357 -24.15 -19.62 -6.21
N ARG A 358 -24.52 -18.42 -5.71
CA ARG A 358 -25.82 -17.82 -6.07
C ARG A 358 -25.77 -17.32 -7.51
N PRO A 359 -26.74 -17.72 -8.37
CA PRO A 359 -26.84 -17.14 -9.71
C PRO A 359 -27.00 -15.62 -9.58
N ARG A 360 -26.28 -14.88 -10.41
CA ARG A 360 -26.49 -13.43 -10.54
C ARG A 360 -27.87 -13.21 -11.17
N PRO A 361 -28.71 -12.31 -10.62
CA PRO A 361 -30.00 -11.97 -11.23
C PRO A 361 -29.82 -11.32 -12.59
#